data_c2be525333274c9424dd1a515e9f1104
#
_entry.id   c2be525333274c9424dd1a515e9f1104
#
_cell.length_a   1.000
_cell.length_b   1.000
_cell.length_c   1.000
_cell.angle_alpha   90.00
_cell.angle_beta   90.00
_cell.angle_gamma   90.00
#
_symmetry.space_group_name_H-M   'P 1'
#
loop_
_entity.id
_entity.type
_entity.pdbx_description
1 polymer ?
#
loop_
_entity_poly.entity_id
_entity_poly.type
_entity_poly.pdbx_seq_one_letter_code
_entity_poly.pdbx_strand_id
1 'polypeptide(L)'
;MEQYKQIDDLISITKRLTEILAKENQILRDHEHGKISELIEEKSVIGRIYETKYKALEKETDQLNKLDKDQKIKLHKLSKDVTQLVEENGMLLNIAIQANQNVVNLVAKAVREASVKTDTYGSSGNNSLSGPKAEAQSIAFSLDQTL
;
A
#
# COMPACT_ATOMS: atom_id res chain seq x y z
N MET A 1 -15.12 -31.72 11.30
CA MET A 1 -14.26 -31.71 10.08
C MET A 1 -14.26 -30.39 9.34
N GLU A 2 -15.37 -29.78 9.12
CA GLU A 2 -15.46 -28.47 8.42
C GLU A 2 -14.76 -27.33 9.17
N GLN A 3 -14.78 -27.35 10.48
CA GLN A 3 -14.17 -26.35 11.36
C GLN A 3 -12.63 -26.35 11.31
N TYR A 4 -11.99 -27.52 11.29
CA TYR A 4 -10.54 -27.62 11.13
C TYR A 4 -10.08 -27.10 9.77
N LYS A 5 -10.87 -27.33 8.74
CA LYS A 5 -10.61 -26.83 7.40
C LYS A 5 -10.62 -25.29 7.32
N GLN A 6 -11.56 -24.63 8.02
CA GLN A 6 -11.63 -23.18 8.07
C GLN A 6 -10.39 -22.55 8.71
N ILE A 7 -9.85 -23.18 9.75
CA ILE A 7 -8.65 -22.70 10.43
C ILE A 7 -7.39 -22.95 9.60
N ASP A 8 -7.28 -24.12 9.01
CA ASP A 8 -6.16 -24.43 8.11
C ASP A 8 -6.18 -23.51 6.87
N ASP A 9 -7.36 -23.18 6.36
CA ASP A 9 -7.53 -22.19 5.31
C ASP A 9 -7.09 -20.80 5.77
N LEU A 10 -7.45 -20.38 6.99
CA LEU A 10 -7.01 -19.10 7.54
C LEU A 10 -5.49 -19.07 7.72
N ILE A 11 -4.91 -20.14 8.25
CA ILE A 11 -3.46 -20.26 8.39
C ILE A 11 -2.77 -20.15 7.02
N SER A 12 -3.27 -20.84 6.01
CA SER A 12 -2.74 -20.80 4.66
C SER A 12 -2.81 -19.40 4.02
N ILE A 13 -3.95 -18.74 4.14
CA ILE A 13 -4.17 -17.37 3.64
C ILE A 13 -3.29 -16.37 4.39
N THR A 14 -3.19 -16.50 5.70
CA THR A 14 -2.32 -15.63 6.52
C THR A 14 -0.86 -15.77 6.12
N LYS A 15 -0.41 -16.99 5.91
CA LYS A 15 0.95 -17.28 5.44
C LYS A 15 1.21 -16.64 4.08
N ARG A 16 0.27 -16.75 3.14
CA ARG A 16 0.39 -16.11 1.82
C ARG A 16 0.44 -14.58 1.94
N LEU A 17 -0.39 -14.01 2.81
CA LEU A 17 -0.37 -12.56 3.06
C LEU A 17 0.97 -12.10 3.63
N THR A 18 1.57 -12.83 4.55
CA THR A 18 2.90 -12.51 5.08
C THR A 18 3.98 -12.54 4.00
N GLU A 19 3.93 -13.49 3.09
CA GLU A 19 4.85 -13.58 1.95
C GLU A 19 4.73 -12.36 1.02
N ILE A 20 3.51 -11.95 0.70
CA ILE A 20 3.24 -10.78 -0.16
C ILE A 20 3.72 -9.50 0.52
N LEU A 21 3.37 -9.30 1.80
CA LEU A 21 3.79 -8.12 2.56
C LEU A 21 5.30 -8.03 2.71
N ALA A 22 5.97 -9.14 3.01
CA ALA A 22 7.43 -9.19 3.11
C ALA A 22 8.09 -8.83 1.77
N LYS A 23 7.57 -9.34 0.66
CA LYS A 23 8.06 -9.02 -0.69
C LYS A 23 7.83 -7.55 -1.04
N GLU A 24 6.67 -7.01 -0.77
CA GLU A 24 6.36 -5.59 -1.00
C GLU A 24 7.27 -4.68 -0.15
N ASN A 25 7.44 -5.00 1.13
CA ASN A 25 8.31 -4.25 2.02
C ASN A 25 9.77 -4.24 1.53
N GLN A 26 10.25 -5.36 0.99
CA GLN A 26 11.58 -5.43 0.40
C GLN A 26 11.69 -4.56 -0.85
N ILE A 27 10.71 -4.60 -1.74
CA ILE A 27 10.64 -3.75 -2.93
C ILE A 27 10.65 -2.26 -2.56
N LEU A 28 9.91 -1.88 -1.52
CA LEU A 28 9.87 -0.51 -1.02
C LEU A 28 11.22 -0.06 -0.44
N ARG A 29 11.91 -0.94 0.31
CA ARG A 29 13.27 -0.64 0.82
C ARG A 29 14.28 -0.47 -0.31
N ASP A 30 14.18 -1.26 -1.34
CA ASP A 30 15.07 -1.23 -2.51
C ASP A 30 14.73 -0.09 -3.48
N HIS A 31 13.69 0.69 -3.19
CA HIS A 31 13.19 1.77 -4.04
C HIS A 31 12.81 1.32 -5.47
N GLU A 32 12.43 0.06 -5.64
CA GLU A 32 11.99 -0.51 -6.90
C GLU A 32 10.47 -0.40 -7.09
N HIS A 33 9.90 0.77 -6.89
CA HIS A 33 8.46 1.02 -6.81
C HIS A 33 7.66 0.52 -8.03
N GLY A 34 8.27 0.46 -9.20
CA GLY A 34 7.65 -0.09 -10.41
C GLY A 34 7.25 -1.57 -10.29
N LYS A 35 7.89 -2.33 -9.41
CA LYS A 35 7.57 -3.74 -9.17
C LYS A 35 6.37 -3.95 -8.25
N ILE A 36 5.92 -2.92 -7.54
CA ILE A 36 4.77 -3.00 -6.63
C ILE A 36 3.49 -3.32 -7.39
N SER A 37 3.33 -2.80 -8.61
CA SER A 37 2.15 -3.02 -9.44
C SER A 37 1.82 -4.51 -9.67
N GLU A 38 2.82 -5.36 -9.71
CA GLU A 38 2.66 -6.82 -9.86
C GLU A 38 2.01 -7.47 -8.61
N LEU A 39 2.16 -6.84 -7.45
CA LEU A 39 1.68 -7.38 -6.17
C LEU A 39 0.34 -6.78 -5.71
N ILE A 40 -0.05 -5.62 -6.23
CA ILE A 40 -1.22 -4.85 -5.74
C ILE A 40 -2.50 -5.68 -5.84
N GLU A 41 -2.73 -6.33 -6.98
CA GLU A 41 -3.94 -7.11 -7.20
C GLU A 41 -4.00 -8.32 -6.28
N GLU A 42 -2.93 -9.11 -6.22
CA GLU A 42 -2.85 -10.28 -5.34
C GLU A 42 -2.98 -9.88 -3.87
N LYS A 43 -2.29 -8.83 -3.43
CA LYS A 43 -2.41 -8.29 -2.07
C LYS A 43 -3.85 -7.89 -1.73
N SER A 44 -4.53 -7.20 -2.65
CA SER A 44 -5.92 -6.78 -2.46
C SER A 44 -6.86 -7.98 -2.30
N VAL A 45 -6.74 -8.99 -3.15
CA VAL A 45 -7.58 -10.20 -3.10
C VAL A 45 -7.30 -11.00 -1.82
N ILE A 46 -6.05 -11.28 -1.53
CA ILE A 46 -5.65 -12.06 -0.34
C ILE A 46 -5.99 -11.30 0.95
N GLY A 47 -5.77 -10.00 0.98
CA GLY A 47 -6.14 -9.15 2.13
C GLY A 47 -7.64 -9.18 2.44
N ARG A 48 -8.50 -9.13 1.42
CA ARG A 48 -9.96 -9.25 1.61
C ARG A 48 -10.37 -10.63 2.11
N ILE A 49 -9.79 -11.68 1.57
CA ILE A 49 -10.06 -13.05 2.02
C ILE A 49 -9.63 -13.23 3.47
N TYR A 50 -8.43 -12.75 3.82
CA TYR A 50 -7.93 -12.76 5.18
C TYR A 50 -8.88 -12.03 6.15
N GLU A 51 -9.26 -10.81 5.83
CA GLU A 51 -10.15 -10.00 6.66
C GLU A 51 -11.51 -10.68 6.87
N THR A 52 -12.09 -11.25 5.81
CA THR A 52 -13.37 -11.96 5.87
C THR A 52 -13.29 -13.20 6.76
N LYS A 53 -12.26 -14.00 6.60
CA LYS A 53 -12.05 -15.21 7.41
C LYS A 53 -11.72 -14.89 8.87
N TYR A 54 -10.91 -13.86 9.10
CA TYR A 54 -10.58 -13.40 10.44
C TYR A 54 -11.81 -12.89 11.20
N LYS A 55 -12.63 -12.05 10.58
CA LYS A 55 -13.88 -11.55 11.17
C LYS A 55 -14.89 -12.67 11.44
N ALA A 56 -14.95 -13.67 10.58
CA ALA A 56 -15.80 -14.85 10.81
C ALA A 56 -15.34 -15.63 12.05
N LEU A 57 -14.03 -15.84 12.21
CA LEU A 57 -13.46 -16.55 13.35
C LEU A 57 -13.61 -15.74 14.66
N GLU A 58 -13.47 -14.43 14.62
CA GLU A 58 -13.63 -13.53 15.77
C GLU A 58 -15.05 -13.62 16.38
N LYS A 59 -16.06 -13.82 15.53
CA LYS A 59 -17.45 -14.00 15.97
C LYS A 59 -17.71 -15.36 16.61
N GLU A 60 -16.87 -16.34 16.35
CA GLU A 60 -17.03 -17.72 16.81
C GLU A 60 -15.98 -18.06 17.89
N THR A 61 -16.03 -17.36 19.02
CA THR A 61 -15.11 -17.53 20.16
C THR A 61 -15.04 -18.97 20.66
N ASP A 62 -16.12 -19.73 20.54
CA ASP A 62 -16.17 -21.14 20.92
C ASP A 62 -15.29 -22.03 20.04
N GLN A 63 -15.07 -21.65 18.79
CA GLN A 63 -14.16 -22.38 17.89
C GLN A 63 -12.69 -22.14 18.25
N LEU A 64 -12.32 -20.94 18.67
CA LEU A 64 -10.98 -20.61 19.15
C LEU A 64 -10.59 -21.43 20.38
N ASN A 65 -11.56 -21.70 21.26
CA ASN A 65 -11.34 -22.48 22.47
C ASN A 65 -11.14 -23.99 22.19
N LYS A 66 -11.65 -24.47 21.06
CA LYS A 66 -11.54 -25.88 20.63
C LYS A 66 -10.28 -26.19 19.85
N LEU A 67 -9.49 -25.18 19.51
CA LEU A 67 -8.21 -25.37 18.83
C LEU A 67 -7.24 -26.16 19.69
N ASP A 68 -6.47 -27.02 19.06
CA ASP A 68 -5.35 -27.63 19.73
C ASP A 68 -4.23 -26.60 20.04
N LYS A 69 -3.33 -26.97 20.93
CA LYS A 69 -2.26 -26.07 21.39
C LYS A 69 -1.34 -25.63 20.24
N ASP A 70 -1.05 -26.51 19.31
CA ASP A 70 -0.15 -26.22 18.19
C ASP A 70 -0.79 -25.25 17.18
N GLN A 71 -2.08 -25.41 16.89
CA GLN A 71 -2.85 -24.48 16.05
C GLN A 71 -2.94 -23.09 16.67
N LYS A 72 -3.17 -23.01 17.99
CA LYS A 72 -3.17 -21.71 18.72
C LYS A 72 -1.83 -21.00 18.63
N ILE A 73 -0.73 -21.72 18.80
CA ILE A 73 0.63 -21.17 18.72
C ILE A 73 0.92 -20.69 17.31
N LYS A 74 0.58 -21.47 16.29
CA LYS A 74 0.76 -21.08 14.87
C LYS A 74 -0.06 -19.85 14.52
N LEU A 75 -1.32 -19.81 14.91
CA LEU A 75 -2.21 -18.68 14.64
C LEU A 75 -1.71 -17.40 15.33
N HIS A 76 -1.29 -17.50 16.58
CA HIS A 76 -0.75 -16.38 17.34
C HIS A 76 0.54 -15.82 16.71
N LYS A 77 1.46 -16.71 16.33
CA LYS A 77 2.70 -16.32 15.66
C LYS A 77 2.42 -15.62 14.33
N LEU A 78 1.56 -16.20 13.49
CA LEU A 78 1.20 -15.62 12.20
C LEU A 78 0.49 -14.27 12.35
N SER A 79 -0.41 -14.14 13.31
CA SER A 79 -1.09 -12.87 13.62
C SER A 79 -0.10 -11.77 14.00
N LYS A 80 0.89 -12.11 14.83
CA LYS A 80 1.97 -11.20 15.21
C LYS A 80 2.81 -10.80 14.00
N ASP A 81 3.19 -11.75 13.16
CA ASP A 81 3.97 -11.51 11.94
C ASP A 81 3.20 -10.59 10.97
N VAL A 82 1.91 -10.83 10.75
CA VAL A 82 1.06 -9.97 9.93
C VAL A 82 1.02 -8.54 10.49
N THR A 83 0.81 -8.38 11.78
CA THR A 83 0.74 -7.06 12.42
C THR A 83 2.04 -6.28 12.22
N GLN A 84 3.18 -6.91 12.45
CA GLN A 84 4.48 -6.29 12.24
C GLN A 84 4.73 -5.91 10.77
N LEU A 85 4.40 -6.80 9.85
CA LEU A 85 4.57 -6.55 8.41
C LEU A 85 3.63 -5.45 7.90
N VAL A 86 2.40 -5.39 8.39
CA VAL A 86 1.44 -4.34 8.05
C VAL A 86 1.91 -2.98 8.58
N GLU A 87 2.39 -2.91 9.81
CA GLU A 87 2.93 -1.67 10.39
C GLU A 87 4.15 -1.18 9.59
N GLU A 88 5.07 -2.06 9.29
CA GLU A 88 6.24 -1.75 8.46
C GLU A 88 5.83 -1.32 7.05
N ASN A 89 4.89 -2.02 6.43
CA ASN A 89 4.35 -1.67 5.12
C ASN A 89 3.74 -0.27 5.10
N GLY A 90 2.94 0.07 6.11
CA GLY A 90 2.36 1.39 6.26
C GLY A 90 3.42 2.49 6.37
N MET A 91 4.47 2.27 7.14
CA MET A 91 5.59 3.21 7.27
C MET A 91 6.35 3.38 5.94
N LEU A 92 6.68 2.28 5.27
CA LEU A 92 7.42 2.31 4.01
C LEU A 92 6.61 2.96 2.88
N LEU A 93 5.31 2.66 2.79
CA LEU A 93 4.41 3.31 1.84
C LEU A 93 4.31 4.81 2.09
N ASN A 94 4.21 5.22 3.35
CA ASN A 94 4.14 6.63 3.71
C ASN A 94 5.42 7.38 3.33
N ILE A 95 6.57 6.79 3.56
CA ILE A 95 7.88 7.34 3.11
C ILE A 95 7.90 7.48 1.59
N ALA A 96 7.46 6.46 0.85
CA ALA A 96 7.41 6.49 -0.61
C ALA A 96 6.47 7.58 -1.15
N ILE A 97 5.29 7.74 -0.55
CA ILE A 97 4.32 8.78 -0.89
C ILE A 97 4.92 10.17 -0.65
N GLN A 98 5.55 10.40 0.50
CA GLN A 98 6.20 11.68 0.80
C GLN A 98 7.35 11.99 -0.16
N ALA A 99 8.17 11.01 -0.49
CA ALA A 99 9.26 11.17 -1.47
C ALA A 99 8.71 11.56 -2.85
N ASN A 100 7.63 10.93 -3.30
CA ASN A 100 6.98 11.28 -4.57
C ASN A 100 6.35 12.67 -4.55
N GLN A 101 5.71 13.06 -3.46
CA GLN A 101 5.17 14.42 -3.29
C GLN A 101 6.28 15.48 -3.35
N ASN A 102 7.44 15.21 -2.75
CA ASN A 102 8.58 16.10 -2.83
C ASN A 102 9.10 16.25 -4.27
N VAL A 103 9.20 15.16 -5.02
CA VAL A 103 9.57 15.19 -6.45
C VAL A 103 8.57 16.01 -7.25
N VAL A 104 7.27 15.77 -7.08
CA VAL A 104 6.20 16.51 -7.76
C VAL A 104 6.28 18.00 -7.43
N ASN A 105 6.52 18.37 -6.19
CA ASN A 105 6.68 19.77 -5.77
C ASN A 105 7.91 20.43 -6.40
N LEU A 106 9.02 19.71 -6.51
CA LEU A 106 10.23 20.20 -7.17
C LEU A 106 10.00 20.41 -8.68
N VAL A 107 9.33 19.48 -9.34
CA VAL A 107 8.96 19.61 -10.76
C VAL A 107 8.01 20.78 -10.95
N ALA A 108 6.98 20.93 -10.12
CA ALA A 108 6.04 22.04 -10.17
C ALA A 108 6.75 23.40 -9.98
N LYS A 109 7.72 23.47 -9.06
CA LYS A 109 8.55 24.67 -8.85
C LYS A 109 9.40 24.98 -10.09
N ALA A 110 10.06 23.98 -10.66
CA ALA A 110 10.88 24.14 -11.86
C ALA A 110 10.06 24.61 -13.06
N VAL A 111 8.85 24.07 -13.26
CA VAL A 111 7.92 24.49 -14.31
C VAL A 111 7.47 25.94 -14.10
N ARG A 112 7.15 26.34 -12.87
CA ARG A 112 6.78 27.73 -12.54
C ARG A 112 7.92 28.70 -12.81
N GLU A 113 9.15 28.37 -12.43
CA GLU A 113 10.32 29.19 -12.67
C GLU A 113 10.63 29.33 -14.17
N ALA A 114 10.48 28.26 -14.95
CA ALA A 114 10.62 28.31 -16.40
C ALA A 114 9.52 29.15 -17.07
N SER A 115 8.27 29.07 -16.58
CA SER A 115 7.13 29.86 -17.05
C SER A 115 7.33 31.34 -16.77
N VAL A 116 7.82 31.73 -15.60
CA VAL A 116 8.13 33.12 -15.25
C VAL A 116 9.25 33.68 -16.16
N LYS A 117 10.26 32.90 -16.48
CA LYS A 117 11.33 33.30 -17.43
C LYS A 117 10.82 33.51 -18.84
N THR A 118 9.84 32.75 -19.29
CA THR A 118 9.19 32.91 -20.60
C THR A 118 8.26 34.11 -20.64
N ASP A 119 7.56 34.42 -19.57
CA ASP A 119 6.68 35.59 -19.45
C ASP A 119 7.46 36.91 -19.44
N THR A 120 8.72 36.91 -19.01
CA THR A 120 9.61 38.09 -19.05
C THR A 120 10.04 38.47 -20.49
N TYR A 121 9.92 37.53 -21.43
CA TYR A 121 10.26 37.76 -22.86
C TYR A 121 9.04 37.81 -23.78
N GLY A 122 7.84 37.50 -23.30
CA GLY A 122 6.58 37.48 -24.05
C GLY A 122 5.68 38.64 -23.67
N SER A 123 5.39 39.53 -24.60
CA SER A 123 4.54 40.72 -24.40
C SER A 123 3.03 40.46 -24.45
N SER A 124 2.55 39.29 -24.25
CA SER A 124 1.13 38.97 -24.22
C SER A 124 0.71 38.46 -22.85
N GLY A 125 0.12 39.32 -22.06
CA GLY A 125 -0.43 39.01 -20.75
C GLY A 125 -1.69 38.17 -20.84
N ASN A 126 -1.61 36.95 -21.28
CA ASN A 126 -2.67 35.97 -21.13
C ASN A 126 -2.33 35.04 -19.97
N ASN A 127 -2.62 35.53 -18.77
CA ASN A 127 -2.65 34.73 -17.56
C ASN A 127 -3.77 33.72 -17.65
N SER A 128 -3.58 32.62 -18.36
CA SER A 128 -4.38 31.47 -18.12
C SER A 128 -3.89 30.83 -16.82
N LEU A 129 -4.62 31.04 -15.74
CA LEU A 129 -4.43 30.47 -14.41
C LEU A 129 -4.51 28.92 -14.38
N SER A 130 -4.63 28.29 -15.54
CA SER A 130 -4.90 26.87 -15.69
C SER A 130 -3.67 26.01 -16.04
N GLY A 131 -2.52 26.57 -16.36
CA GLY A 131 -1.42 25.80 -16.91
C GLY A 131 -0.63 24.95 -15.89
N PRO A 132 0.38 25.54 -15.20
CA PRO A 132 1.35 24.70 -14.48
C PRO A 132 0.80 24.07 -13.18
N LYS A 133 -0.16 24.73 -12.54
CA LYS A 133 -0.71 24.26 -11.26
C LYS A 133 -1.70 23.12 -11.43
N ALA A 134 -2.49 23.14 -12.50
CA ALA A 134 -3.42 22.08 -12.85
C ALA A 134 -2.68 20.82 -13.33
N GLU A 135 -1.62 20.96 -14.10
CA GLU A 135 -0.77 19.85 -14.54
C GLU A 135 -0.02 19.20 -13.37
N ALA A 136 0.54 19.98 -12.46
CA ALA A 136 1.20 19.47 -11.27
C ALA A 136 0.24 18.73 -10.34
N GLN A 137 -0.99 19.21 -10.17
CA GLN A 137 -2.03 18.52 -9.41
C GLN A 137 -2.50 17.23 -10.10
N SER A 138 -2.62 17.24 -11.43
CA SER A 138 -2.96 16.04 -12.21
C SER A 138 -1.88 14.97 -12.11
N ILE A 139 -0.61 15.35 -12.18
CA ILE A 139 0.53 14.42 -12.00
C ILE A 139 0.56 13.87 -10.57
N ALA A 140 0.36 14.70 -9.55
CA ALA A 140 0.31 14.29 -8.16
C ALA A 140 -0.83 13.28 -7.92
N PHE A 141 -2.02 13.56 -8.44
CA PHE A 141 -3.17 12.67 -8.35
C PHE A 141 -2.94 11.34 -9.07
N SER A 142 -2.34 11.36 -10.24
CA SER A 142 -1.98 10.16 -10.98
C SER A 142 -0.95 9.29 -10.25
N LEU A 143 0.03 9.89 -9.59
CA LEU A 143 1.03 9.19 -8.79
C LEU A 143 0.43 8.59 -7.52
N ASP A 144 -0.48 9.31 -6.85
CA ASP A 144 -1.18 8.80 -5.66
C ASP A 144 -2.07 7.59 -5.98
N GLN A 145 -2.64 7.53 -7.18
CA GLN A 145 -3.40 6.36 -7.63
C GLN A 145 -2.53 5.15 -7.99
N THR A 146 -1.27 5.39 -8.34
CA THR A 146 -0.34 4.33 -8.76
C THR A 146 0.38 3.69 -7.57
N LEU A 147 0.40 4.36 -6.44
CA LEU A 147 1.01 3.92 -5.18
C LEU A 147 -0.01 3.29 -4.22
#